data_0038783f0d4c85e5e887c0d26cffed71
#
_entry.id   0038783f0d4c85e5e887c0d26cffed71
#
_cell.length_a   1.000
_cell.length_b   1.000
_cell.length_c   1.000
_cell.angle_alpha   90.00
_cell.angle_beta   90.00
_cell.angle_gamma   90.00
#
_symmetry.space_group_name_H-M   'P 1'
#
loop_
_entity.id
_entity.type
_entity.pdbx_description
1 polymer ?
#
loop_
_entity_poly.entity_id
_entity_poly.type
_entity_poly.pdbx_seq_one_letter_code
_entity_poly.pdbx_strand_id
1 'polypeptide(L)'
;MKNDRYIVEQEFEHAGYKCVVIFGAMGHRCGYVGIPKNHPLYGKDYTDHLEIKKEDVGGRKISGAFPLLGAYLDKDERIRIEAYFQCHGGITYAGGGEHSSHPIESDLWWFGFDCAHCDDAEDLRLAYERFPNYREILAMQIECEDRFHIDGSIIRTHEYVADECKKLAEQLKEFEESED
;
A
#
# COMPACT_ATOMS: atom_id res chain seq x y z
N MET A 1 -13.67 10.66 16.31
CA MET A 1 -13.05 11.89 15.75
C MET A 1 -12.86 11.67 14.25
N LYS A 2 -13.24 12.63 13.40
CA LYS A 2 -12.93 12.53 11.97
C LYS A 2 -11.40 12.51 11.83
N ASN A 3 -10.85 11.53 11.14
CA ASN A 3 -9.43 11.50 10.83
C ASN A 3 -9.16 12.66 9.86
N ASP A 4 -8.33 13.61 10.25
CA ASP A 4 -7.99 14.78 9.43
C ASP A 4 -6.74 14.55 8.54
N ARG A 5 -6.12 13.36 8.67
CA ARG A 5 -4.89 13.01 7.94
C ARG A 5 -5.12 12.38 6.58
N TYR A 6 -6.28 11.77 6.37
CA TYR A 6 -6.66 11.17 5.08
C TYR A 6 -8.17 11.11 4.92
N ILE A 7 -8.61 10.94 3.69
CA ILE A 7 -9.99 10.64 3.32
C ILE A 7 -10.03 9.30 2.57
N VAL A 8 -11.11 8.55 2.76
CA VAL A 8 -11.38 7.36 1.96
C VAL A 8 -11.96 7.82 0.62
N GLU A 9 -11.27 7.53 -0.48
CA GLU A 9 -11.74 7.85 -1.83
C GLU A 9 -12.62 6.74 -2.38
N GLN A 10 -12.31 5.47 -2.05
CA GLN A 10 -13.07 4.33 -2.52
C GLN A 10 -12.99 3.16 -1.55
N GLU A 11 -14.11 2.47 -1.36
CA GLU A 11 -14.22 1.14 -0.77
C GLU A 11 -14.87 0.20 -1.78
N PHE A 12 -14.33 -1.00 -1.96
CA PHE A 12 -14.87 -2.00 -2.87
C PHE A 12 -14.45 -3.41 -2.44
N GLU A 13 -15.03 -4.42 -3.08
CA GLU A 13 -14.64 -5.82 -2.89
C GLU A 13 -14.02 -6.38 -4.17
N HIS A 14 -12.96 -7.17 -4.04
CA HIS A 14 -12.34 -7.89 -5.14
C HIS A 14 -11.72 -9.19 -4.64
N ALA A 15 -11.85 -10.27 -5.41
CA ALA A 15 -11.40 -11.63 -5.07
C ALA A 15 -11.85 -12.10 -3.65
N GLY A 16 -12.98 -11.60 -3.15
CA GLY A 16 -13.51 -11.92 -1.83
C GLY A 16 -12.92 -11.09 -0.68
N TYR A 17 -12.06 -10.13 -0.96
CA TYR A 17 -11.47 -9.25 0.04
C TYR A 17 -11.93 -7.80 -0.10
N LYS A 18 -12.01 -7.12 1.03
CA LYS A 18 -12.30 -5.69 1.08
C LYS A 18 -11.06 -4.88 0.70
N CYS A 19 -11.24 -3.94 -0.24
CA CYS A 19 -10.19 -3.04 -0.72
C CYS A 19 -10.56 -1.60 -0.37
N VAL A 20 -9.55 -0.81 -0.02
CA VAL A 20 -9.72 0.61 0.34
C VAL A 20 -8.65 1.44 -0.33
N VAL A 21 -9.06 2.54 -0.96
CA VAL A 21 -8.16 3.59 -1.45
C VAL A 21 -8.33 4.82 -0.59
N ILE A 22 -7.25 5.31 -0.04
CA ILE A 22 -7.24 6.58 0.70
C ILE A 22 -6.41 7.63 -0.02
N PHE A 23 -6.75 8.89 0.22
CA PHE A 23 -5.96 10.05 -0.19
C PHE A 23 -5.49 10.79 1.07
N GLY A 24 -4.19 10.90 1.22
CA GLY A 24 -3.54 11.49 2.38
C GLY A 24 -3.40 13.01 2.28
N ALA A 25 -3.33 13.68 3.43
CA ALA A 25 -3.20 15.13 3.53
C ALA A 25 -1.92 15.69 2.89
N MET A 26 -0.92 14.84 2.64
CA MET A 26 0.33 15.22 1.96
C MET A 26 0.29 14.95 0.45
N GLY A 27 -0.88 14.61 -0.14
CA GLY A 27 -1.05 14.48 -1.58
C GLY A 27 -0.78 13.09 -2.15
N HIS A 28 -0.46 12.09 -1.33
CA HIS A 28 -0.27 10.72 -1.77
C HIS A 28 -1.52 9.87 -1.62
N ARG A 29 -1.68 8.88 -2.48
CA ARG A 29 -2.66 7.81 -2.32
C ARG A 29 -2.01 6.57 -1.75
N CYS A 30 -2.81 5.81 -0.99
CA CYS A 30 -2.43 4.49 -0.50
C CYS A 30 -3.55 3.51 -0.78
N GLY A 31 -3.18 2.26 -1.07
CA GLY A 31 -4.10 1.16 -1.27
C GLY A 31 -3.99 0.12 -0.17
N TYR A 32 -5.11 -0.46 0.21
CA TYR A 32 -5.19 -1.48 1.25
C TYR A 32 -6.08 -2.64 0.84
N VAL A 33 -5.68 -3.85 1.20
CA VAL A 33 -6.47 -5.07 1.07
C VAL A 33 -6.61 -5.72 2.43
N GLY A 34 -7.84 -5.93 2.88
CA GLY A 34 -8.18 -6.48 4.19
C GLY A 34 -8.50 -7.96 4.11
N ILE A 35 -7.78 -8.77 4.85
CA ILE A 35 -7.96 -10.22 4.97
C ILE A 35 -8.67 -10.61 6.26
N PRO A 36 -9.53 -11.65 6.25
CA PRO A 36 -10.26 -12.09 7.44
C PRO A 36 -9.37 -12.91 8.40
N LYS A 37 -9.87 -13.13 9.62
CA LYS A 37 -9.16 -13.85 10.70
C LYS A 37 -8.72 -15.27 10.35
N ASN A 38 -9.42 -15.94 9.44
CA ASN A 38 -9.06 -17.30 9.00
C ASN A 38 -8.00 -17.35 7.90
N HIS A 39 -7.59 -16.21 7.34
CA HIS A 39 -6.55 -16.18 6.32
C HIS A 39 -5.17 -16.52 6.92
N PRO A 40 -4.31 -17.32 6.26
CA PRO A 40 -3.01 -17.76 6.78
C PRO A 40 -2.05 -16.62 7.19
N LEU A 41 -2.21 -15.44 6.56
CA LEU A 41 -1.38 -14.26 6.83
C LEU A 41 -2.00 -13.29 7.85
N TYR A 42 -3.15 -13.62 8.46
CA TYR A 42 -3.74 -12.73 9.47
C TYR A 42 -2.81 -12.54 10.66
N GLY A 43 -2.55 -11.29 11.02
CA GLY A 43 -1.65 -10.94 12.11
C GLY A 43 -0.16 -10.96 11.78
N LYS A 44 0.22 -11.25 10.53
CA LYS A 44 1.62 -11.25 10.07
C LYS A 44 2.06 -9.84 9.68
N ASP A 45 3.31 -9.51 10.01
CA ASP A 45 3.97 -8.30 9.50
C ASP A 45 4.45 -8.52 8.06
N TYR A 46 4.54 -7.46 7.25
CA TYR A 46 5.01 -7.57 5.85
C TYR A 46 6.50 -7.97 5.77
N THR A 47 7.25 -7.80 6.85
CA THR A 47 8.65 -8.26 6.97
C THR A 47 8.78 -9.70 7.43
N ASP A 48 7.68 -10.37 7.84
CA ASP A 48 7.69 -11.78 8.22
C ASP A 48 8.03 -12.67 7.02
N HIS A 49 8.67 -13.82 7.30
CA HIS A 49 9.00 -14.83 6.29
C HIS A 49 7.85 -15.81 6.08
N LEU A 50 7.60 -16.14 4.82
CA LEU A 50 6.76 -17.27 4.42
C LEU A 50 7.55 -18.56 4.52
N GLU A 51 6.87 -19.69 4.68
CA GLU A 51 7.51 -21.03 4.60
C GLU A 51 7.86 -21.43 3.16
N ILE A 52 8.19 -20.45 2.33
CA ILE A 52 8.56 -20.61 0.91
C ILE A 52 10.00 -20.14 0.74
N LYS A 53 10.83 -20.99 0.11
CA LYS A 53 12.21 -20.64 -0.19
C LYS A 53 12.28 -19.64 -1.36
N LYS A 54 13.26 -18.76 -1.31
CA LYS A 54 13.52 -17.77 -2.38
C LYS A 54 13.73 -18.42 -3.75
N GLU A 55 14.33 -19.62 -3.81
CA GLU A 55 14.54 -20.38 -5.04
C GLU A 55 13.25 -20.93 -5.65
N ASP A 56 12.22 -21.17 -4.82
CA ASP A 56 10.95 -21.76 -5.22
C ASP A 56 9.90 -20.72 -5.67
N VAL A 57 10.23 -19.43 -5.64
CA VAL A 57 9.30 -18.33 -6.00
C VAL A 57 8.95 -18.28 -7.49
N GLY A 58 9.53 -19.18 -8.31
CA GLY A 58 9.01 -19.47 -9.66
C GLY A 58 9.10 -18.32 -10.66
N GLY A 59 10.09 -17.43 -10.56
CA GLY A 59 10.29 -16.34 -11.53
C GLY A 59 9.35 -15.13 -11.33
N ARG A 60 8.62 -15.06 -10.22
CA ARG A 60 7.90 -13.84 -9.83
C ARG A 60 8.90 -12.68 -9.71
N LYS A 61 8.58 -11.56 -10.34
CA LYS A 61 9.42 -10.36 -10.23
C LYS A 61 9.17 -9.72 -8.88
N ILE A 62 10.24 -9.55 -8.08
CA ILE A 62 10.15 -8.72 -6.88
C ILE A 62 9.94 -7.27 -7.34
N SER A 63 8.84 -6.66 -6.91
CA SER A 63 8.53 -5.27 -7.23
C SER A 63 9.05 -4.33 -6.14
N GLY A 64 9.56 -3.18 -6.58
CA GLY A 64 10.12 -2.17 -5.69
C GLY A 64 11.61 -2.38 -5.35
N ALA A 65 12.32 -1.25 -5.21
CA ALA A 65 13.76 -1.26 -4.91
C ALA A 65 14.04 -1.72 -3.47
N PHE A 66 13.20 -1.35 -2.51
CA PHE A 66 13.37 -1.70 -1.10
C PHE A 66 13.09 -3.18 -0.81
N PRO A 67 11.98 -3.78 -1.27
CA PRO A 67 11.77 -5.23 -1.14
C PRO A 67 12.86 -6.04 -1.82
N LEU A 68 13.33 -5.62 -3.00
CA LEU A 68 14.44 -6.28 -3.70
C LEU A 68 15.75 -6.23 -2.90
N LEU A 69 16.09 -5.06 -2.36
CA LEU A 69 17.28 -4.89 -1.52
C LEU A 69 17.16 -5.69 -0.22
N GLY A 70 16.00 -5.66 0.42
CA GLY A 70 15.70 -6.46 1.62
C GLY A 70 15.86 -7.95 1.36
N ALA A 71 15.28 -8.47 0.27
CA ALA A 71 15.41 -9.87 -0.12
C ALA A 71 16.87 -10.27 -0.42
N TYR A 72 17.68 -9.37 -0.99
CA TYR A 72 19.09 -9.62 -1.29
C TYR A 72 19.97 -9.63 -0.02
N LEU A 73 19.70 -8.69 0.90
CA LEU A 73 20.48 -8.56 2.14
C LEU A 73 20.07 -9.55 3.23
N ASP A 74 18.87 -10.08 3.14
CA ASP A 74 18.35 -11.06 4.09
C ASP A 74 19.08 -12.41 3.93
N LYS A 75 19.65 -12.89 5.02
CA LYS A 75 20.36 -14.19 5.08
C LYS A 75 19.43 -15.38 5.21
N ASP A 76 18.16 -15.18 5.53
CA ASP A 76 17.15 -16.24 5.57
C ASP A 76 16.92 -16.77 4.14
N GLU A 77 16.85 -18.09 3.99
CA GLU A 77 16.55 -18.73 2.69
C GLU A 77 15.08 -18.57 2.29
N ARG A 78 14.20 -18.25 3.25
CA ARG A 78 12.77 -18.02 3.02
C ARG A 78 12.52 -16.61 2.51
N ILE A 79 11.42 -16.44 1.76
CA ILE A 79 11.03 -15.15 1.23
C ILE A 79 10.16 -14.35 2.21
N ARG A 80 10.33 -13.04 2.27
CA ARG A 80 9.45 -12.15 3.03
C ARG A 80 8.15 -11.88 2.28
N ILE A 81 7.08 -11.60 3.05
CA ILE A 81 5.76 -11.23 2.52
C ILE A 81 5.87 -10.06 1.54
N GLU A 82 6.59 -8.99 1.89
CA GLU A 82 6.78 -7.80 1.04
C GLU A 82 7.44 -8.10 -0.32
N ALA A 83 8.27 -9.14 -0.38
CA ALA A 83 8.97 -9.55 -1.59
C ALA A 83 8.19 -10.60 -2.40
N TYR A 84 7.27 -11.32 -1.77
CA TYR A 84 6.46 -12.33 -2.42
C TYR A 84 5.27 -11.74 -3.17
N PHE A 85 4.54 -10.81 -2.54
CA PHE A 85 3.38 -10.14 -3.14
C PHE A 85 3.80 -8.89 -3.91
N GLN A 86 3.16 -8.66 -5.05
CA GLN A 86 3.48 -7.56 -5.94
C GLN A 86 2.37 -6.52 -5.92
N CYS A 87 2.75 -5.29 -5.61
CA CYS A 87 1.93 -4.09 -5.76
C CYS A 87 2.86 -2.90 -6.02
N HIS A 88 2.29 -1.73 -6.25
CA HIS A 88 3.05 -0.50 -6.45
C HIS A 88 4.05 -0.27 -5.29
N GLY A 89 5.34 -0.18 -5.61
CA GLY A 89 6.42 0.02 -4.63
C GLY A 89 6.68 -1.14 -3.67
N GLY A 90 5.80 -2.15 -3.60
CA GLY A 90 5.81 -3.23 -2.62
C GLY A 90 4.87 -2.96 -1.43
N ILE A 91 4.66 -3.97 -0.59
CA ILE A 91 3.87 -3.79 0.63
C ILE A 91 4.69 -2.99 1.65
N THR A 92 4.14 -1.88 2.13
CA THR A 92 4.77 -0.98 3.11
C THR A 92 3.98 -0.88 4.42
N TYR A 93 2.83 -1.55 4.49
CA TYR A 93 1.97 -1.56 5.67
C TYR A 93 1.40 -2.95 5.94
N ALA A 94 1.43 -3.35 7.21
CA ALA A 94 0.65 -4.47 7.74
C ALA A 94 0.09 -4.07 9.11
N GLY A 95 -1.19 -4.28 9.33
CA GLY A 95 -1.82 -3.93 10.60
C GLY A 95 -3.33 -4.05 10.55
N GLY A 96 -3.97 -4.00 11.72
CA GLY A 96 -5.43 -4.12 11.81
C GLY A 96 -5.86 -4.96 12.98
N GLY A 97 -6.93 -5.75 12.78
CA GLY A 97 -7.54 -6.57 13.80
C GLY A 97 -8.49 -5.79 14.70
N GLU A 98 -8.81 -6.37 15.87
CA GLU A 98 -9.79 -5.81 16.79
C GLU A 98 -9.42 -4.38 17.23
N HIS A 99 -10.40 -3.49 17.19
CA HIS A 99 -10.27 -2.07 17.55
C HIS A 99 -9.36 -1.21 16.65
N SER A 100 -8.96 -1.71 15.49
CA SER A 100 -8.27 -0.88 14.51
C SER A 100 -9.25 0.02 13.75
N SER A 101 -8.84 1.26 13.53
CA SER A 101 -9.60 2.24 12.75
C SER A 101 -8.90 2.65 11.45
N HIS A 102 -7.79 2.00 11.11
CA HIS A 102 -7.02 2.30 9.89
C HIS A 102 -6.95 1.07 8.99
N PRO A 103 -7.17 1.22 7.68
CA PRO A 103 -7.61 2.44 6.96
C PRO A 103 -9.07 2.80 7.25
N ILE A 104 -9.89 1.84 7.69
CA ILE A 104 -11.27 1.98 8.13
C ILE A 104 -11.51 1.09 9.35
N GLU A 105 -12.56 1.38 10.12
CA GLU A 105 -12.95 0.56 11.25
C GLU A 105 -13.39 -0.84 10.79
N SER A 106 -12.68 -1.87 11.24
CA SER A 106 -12.97 -3.27 10.90
C SER A 106 -12.17 -4.23 11.78
N ASP A 107 -12.52 -5.53 11.73
CA ASP A 107 -11.75 -6.63 12.33
C ASP A 107 -10.76 -7.27 11.35
N LEU A 108 -10.60 -6.70 10.17
CA LEU A 108 -9.70 -7.21 9.14
C LEU A 108 -8.24 -6.90 9.48
N TRP A 109 -7.34 -7.73 8.99
CA TRP A 109 -5.92 -7.43 8.91
C TRP A 109 -5.60 -6.87 7.53
N TRP A 110 -4.95 -5.73 7.49
CA TRP A 110 -4.72 -4.99 6.25
C TRP A 110 -3.27 -5.09 5.81
N PHE A 111 -3.06 -5.46 4.56
CA PHE A 111 -1.83 -5.20 3.85
C PHE A 111 -2.02 -3.98 2.96
N GLY A 112 -1.03 -3.09 2.94
CA GLY A 112 -1.13 -1.84 2.20
C GLY A 112 0.18 -1.42 1.56
N PHE A 113 0.05 -0.53 0.59
CA PHE A 113 1.14 0.13 -0.12
C PHE A 113 0.83 1.62 -0.26
N ASP A 114 1.86 2.42 -0.42
CA ASP A 114 1.73 3.85 -0.68
C ASP A 114 2.28 4.22 -2.07
N CYS A 115 1.87 5.39 -2.58
CA CYS A 115 2.38 5.99 -3.79
C CYS A 115 3.21 7.23 -3.44
N ALA A 116 4.30 7.01 -2.69
CA ALA A 116 5.26 8.01 -2.25
C ALA A 116 6.71 7.61 -2.58
N HIS A 117 6.92 6.95 -3.71
CA HIS A 117 8.22 6.48 -4.18
C HIS A 117 8.87 7.48 -5.15
N CYS A 118 10.11 7.19 -5.60
CA CYS A 118 10.93 8.12 -6.39
C CYS A 118 10.26 8.65 -7.68
N ASP A 119 9.36 7.85 -8.29
CA ASP A 119 8.68 8.21 -9.55
C ASP A 119 7.27 8.75 -9.32
N ASP A 120 6.86 8.90 -8.06
CA ASP A 120 5.53 9.39 -7.69
C ASP A 120 5.57 10.89 -7.40
N ALA A 121 4.50 11.58 -7.77
CA ALA A 121 4.26 12.98 -7.45
C ALA A 121 3.10 13.11 -6.47
N GLU A 122 3.21 14.09 -5.59
CA GLU A 122 2.13 14.51 -4.71
C GLU A 122 1.08 15.32 -5.49
N ASP A 123 -0.19 15.01 -5.28
CA ASP A 123 -1.30 15.84 -5.74
C ASP A 123 -1.56 16.97 -4.73
N LEU A 124 -0.58 17.88 -4.63
CA LEU A 124 -0.59 18.96 -3.63
C LEU A 124 -1.77 19.90 -3.80
N ARG A 125 -2.23 20.13 -5.04
CA ARG A 125 -3.35 21.02 -5.33
C ARG A 125 -4.66 20.41 -4.87
N LEU A 126 -4.88 19.12 -5.13
CA LEU A 126 -6.04 18.40 -4.61
C LEU A 126 -5.99 18.29 -3.08
N ALA A 127 -4.82 18.06 -2.50
CA ALA A 127 -4.63 18.04 -1.04
C ALA A 127 -4.98 19.41 -0.42
N TYR A 128 -4.53 20.51 -1.02
CA TYR A 128 -4.86 21.88 -0.57
C TYR A 128 -6.36 22.14 -0.56
N GLU A 129 -7.08 21.62 -1.54
CA GLU A 129 -8.54 21.75 -1.62
C GLU A 129 -9.25 20.94 -0.53
N ARG A 130 -8.81 19.68 -0.32
CA ARG A 130 -9.50 18.70 0.53
C ARG A 130 -9.14 18.76 2.01
N PHE A 131 -7.94 19.29 2.36
CA PHE A 131 -7.44 19.32 3.74
C PHE A 131 -7.20 20.75 4.25
N PRO A 132 -8.24 21.44 4.72
CA PRO A 132 -8.13 22.83 5.19
C PRO A 132 -7.09 23.06 6.28
N ASN A 133 -6.90 22.07 7.18
CA ASN A 133 -5.95 22.15 8.30
C ASN A 133 -4.48 22.12 7.86
N TYR A 134 -4.20 21.71 6.62
CA TYR A 134 -2.85 21.57 6.06
C TYR A 134 -2.51 22.64 5.02
N ARG A 135 -3.42 23.58 4.75
CA ARG A 135 -3.27 24.56 3.67
C ARG A 135 -2.02 25.41 3.74
N GLU A 136 -1.57 25.77 4.93
CA GLU A 136 -0.38 26.61 5.09
C GLU A 136 0.87 25.88 4.59
N ILE A 137 1.08 24.64 5.03
CA ILE A 137 2.23 23.85 4.59
C ILE A 137 2.12 23.43 3.11
N LEU A 138 0.92 23.09 2.65
CA LEU A 138 0.70 22.71 1.26
C LEU A 138 0.92 23.88 0.31
N ALA A 139 0.53 25.12 0.69
CA ALA A 139 0.81 26.32 -0.11
C ALA A 139 2.32 26.53 -0.28
N MET A 140 3.10 26.33 0.77
CA MET A 140 4.58 26.43 0.69
C MET A 140 5.17 25.34 -0.22
N GLN A 141 4.66 24.10 -0.16
CA GLN A 141 5.12 23.02 -1.02
C GLN A 141 4.78 23.29 -2.49
N ILE A 142 3.56 23.73 -2.79
CA ILE A 142 3.14 24.13 -4.14
C ILE A 142 4.04 25.26 -4.70
N GLU A 143 4.36 26.26 -3.89
CA GLU A 143 5.27 27.34 -4.32
C GLU A 143 6.67 26.82 -4.62
N CYS A 144 7.17 25.86 -3.83
CA CYS A 144 8.46 25.22 -4.09
C CYS A 144 8.42 24.39 -5.39
N GLU A 145 7.36 23.58 -5.60
CA GLU A 145 7.18 22.78 -6.81
C GLU A 145 7.15 23.67 -8.06
N ASP A 146 6.33 24.75 -8.03
CA ASP A 146 6.21 25.70 -9.14
C ASP A 146 7.56 26.40 -9.48
N ARG A 147 8.41 26.57 -8.44
CA ARG A 147 9.73 27.24 -8.62
C ARG A 147 10.81 26.33 -9.18
N PHE A 148 10.82 25.06 -8.79
CA PHE A 148 11.94 24.16 -9.09
C PHE A 148 11.69 23.17 -10.21
N HIS A 149 10.47 23.07 -10.75
CA HIS A 149 10.08 22.20 -11.88
C HIS A 149 10.75 20.84 -11.81
N ILE A 150 10.27 19.96 -10.93
CA ILE A 150 10.76 18.57 -10.90
C ILE A 150 9.98 17.80 -11.97
N ASP A 151 10.58 17.66 -13.15
CA ASP A 151 10.02 16.91 -14.26
C ASP A 151 10.19 15.39 -14.02
N GLY A 152 9.16 14.63 -14.40
CA GLY A 152 9.23 13.17 -14.52
C GLY A 152 8.45 12.36 -13.48
N SER A 153 8.00 12.96 -12.40
CA SER A 153 7.16 12.29 -11.41
C SER A 153 5.69 12.22 -11.84
N ILE A 154 4.98 11.17 -11.45
CA ILE A 154 3.61 10.88 -11.89
C ILE A 154 2.66 10.88 -10.69
N ILE A 155 1.61 11.71 -10.76
CA ILE A 155 0.50 11.63 -9.83
C ILE A 155 -0.26 10.33 -10.08
N ARG A 156 -0.30 9.43 -9.08
CA ARG A 156 -1.07 8.18 -9.18
C ARG A 156 -2.54 8.46 -8.90
N THR A 157 -3.38 8.16 -9.90
CA THR A 157 -4.83 8.37 -9.77
C THR A 157 -5.46 7.33 -8.84
N HIS A 158 -6.69 7.58 -8.38
CA HIS A 158 -7.39 6.62 -7.54
C HIS A 158 -7.71 5.32 -8.29
N GLU A 159 -8.00 5.39 -9.60
CA GLU A 159 -8.21 4.21 -10.44
C GLU A 159 -6.95 3.33 -10.52
N TYR A 160 -5.79 3.97 -10.68
CA TYR A 160 -4.52 3.25 -10.68
C TYR A 160 -4.31 2.49 -9.37
N VAL A 161 -4.53 3.16 -8.22
CA VAL A 161 -4.36 2.54 -6.90
C VAL A 161 -5.40 1.44 -6.67
N ALA A 162 -6.65 1.63 -7.12
CA ALA A 162 -7.67 0.60 -7.05
C ALA A 162 -7.29 -0.65 -7.88
N ASP A 163 -6.69 -0.47 -9.05
CA ASP A 163 -6.22 -1.60 -9.87
C ASP A 163 -5.04 -2.33 -9.24
N GLU A 164 -4.13 -1.63 -8.56
CA GLU A 164 -3.07 -2.27 -7.76
C GLU A 164 -3.65 -3.04 -6.56
N CYS A 165 -4.69 -2.51 -5.88
CA CYS A 165 -5.41 -3.25 -4.83
C CYS A 165 -6.04 -4.55 -5.37
N LYS A 166 -6.64 -4.54 -6.57
CA LYS A 166 -7.21 -5.74 -7.19
C LYS A 166 -6.14 -6.81 -7.43
N LYS A 167 -4.99 -6.42 -7.99
CA LYS A 167 -3.86 -7.33 -8.22
C LYS A 167 -3.33 -7.93 -6.91
N LEU A 168 -3.24 -7.13 -5.85
CA LEU A 168 -2.82 -7.63 -4.54
C LEU A 168 -3.85 -8.58 -3.95
N ALA A 169 -5.15 -8.25 -4.05
CA ALA A 169 -6.24 -9.11 -3.58
C ALA A 169 -6.26 -10.48 -4.28
N GLU A 170 -6.04 -10.50 -5.59
CA GLU A 170 -5.94 -11.75 -6.37
C GLU A 170 -4.77 -12.62 -5.87
N GLN A 171 -3.60 -12.03 -5.65
CA GLN A 171 -2.43 -12.76 -5.16
C GLN A 171 -2.63 -13.31 -3.73
N LEU A 172 -3.27 -12.53 -2.85
CA LEU A 172 -3.61 -12.98 -1.50
C LEU A 172 -4.61 -14.14 -1.53
N LYS A 173 -5.55 -14.13 -2.48
CA LYS A 173 -6.52 -15.21 -2.67
C LYS A 173 -5.84 -16.48 -3.21
N GLU A 174 -4.99 -16.36 -4.20
CA GLU A 174 -4.20 -17.48 -4.72
C GLU A 174 -3.32 -18.11 -3.62
N PHE A 175 -2.75 -17.28 -2.74
CA PHE A 175 -1.96 -17.77 -1.61
C PHE A 175 -2.82 -18.54 -0.62
N GLU A 176 -3.98 -18.00 -0.19
CA GLU A 176 -4.92 -18.69 0.70
C GLU A 176 -5.29 -20.07 0.14
N GLU A 177 -5.65 -20.15 -1.14
CA GLU A 177 -6.04 -21.39 -1.81
C GLU A 177 -4.90 -22.42 -1.96
N SER A 178 -3.65 -21.98 -1.91
CA SER A 178 -2.48 -22.87 -1.99
C SER A 178 -2.08 -23.48 -0.65
N GLU A 179 -2.54 -22.90 0.45
CA GLU A 179 -2.28 -23.36 1.82
C GLU A 179 -3.37 -24.33 2.35
N ASP A 180 -4.54 -24.38 1.68
CA ASP A 180 -5.64 -25.31 1.97
C ASP A 180 -5.38 -26.71 1.32
#